data_4caff100a5c49380dfd9c9b4b1ee4407
#
_entry.id   4caff100a5c49380dfd9c9b4b1ee4407
#
_cell.length_a   1.000
_cell.length_b   1.000
_cell.length_c   1.000
_cell.angle_alpha   90.00
_cell.angle_beta   90.00
_cell.angle_gamma   90.00
#
_symmetry.space_group_name_H-M   'P 1'
#
loop_
_entity.id
_entity.type
_entity.pdbx_description
1 polymer ?
#
loop_
_entity_poly.entity_id
_entity_poly.type
_entity_poly.pdbx_seq_one_letter_code
_entity_poly.pdbx_strand_id
1 'polypeptide(L)'
;MDTKTKQQIGDTIVNIKYSGGFWYKNEGFYYCSYDKPKGSELSEKTDQNKLYYHKLGTPQSSDILVFGGKPEEKNRYVGGYVSNDENYLIIRGEETTSGGKLWIKDLRKPNAPMITILDNYDSDTFVLAIKGDKIYFQTNLNAPNGRIVVADIKKPTPQYWKDLIPETENVLTPVVAGKYILAHYMKDAISLVKQYDFDGKFIRDIKLPALGTVTLES
;
A
#
# COMPACT_ATOMS: atom_id res chain seq x y z
N MET A 1 -8.09 2.82 -22.20
CA MET A 1 -8.86 3.80 -23.03
C MET A 1 -7.97 5.01 -23.26
N ASP A 2 -7.84 5.47 -24.48
CA ASP A 2 -7.18 6.74 -24.80
C ASP A 2 -8.03 7.90 -24.29
N THR A 3 -7.47 8.76 -23.46
CA THR A 3 -8.23 9.85 -22.81
C THR A 3 -8.62 10.98 -23.76
N LYS A 4 -7.93 11.14 -24.90
CA LYS A 4 -8.23 12.16 -25.92
C LYS A 4 -9.28 11.67 -26.90
N THR A 5 -9.10 10.46 -27.43
CA THR A 5 -10.00 9.89 -28.45
C THR A 5 -11.19 9.15 -27.83
N LYS A 6 -11.13 8.83 -26.53
CA LYS A 6 -12.09 7.99 -25.79
C LYS A 6 -12.28 6.59 -26.38
N GLN A 7 -11.34 6.14 -27.23
CA GLN A 7 -11.36 4.81 -27.82
C GLN A 7 -10.69 3.81 -26.89
N GLN A 8 -11.20 2.59 -26.89
CA GLN A 8 -10.56 1.47 -26.21
C GLN A 8 -9.23 1.17 -26.91
N ILE A 9 -8.14 1.14 -26.15
CA ILE A 9 -6.84 0.69 -26.60
C ILE A 9 -6.83 -0.83 -26.44
N GLY A 10 -6.17 -1.56 -27.36
CA GLY A 10 -6.33 -3.00 -27.57
C GLY A 10 -6.06 -3.96 -26.40
N ASP A 11 -5.50 -3.47 -25.28
CA ASP A 11 -5.20 -4.33 -24.14
C ASP A 11 -6.45 -4.62 -23.30
N THR A 12 -6.79 -5.90 -23.20
CA THR A 12 -7.88 -6.37 -22.33
C THR A 12 -7.33 -7.43 -21.40
N ILE A 13 -7.45 -7.17 -20.09
CA ILE A 13 -7.06 -8.12 -19.06
C ILE A 13 -8.33 -8.80 -18.53
N VAL A 14 -8.30 -10.12 -18.51
CA VAL A 14 -9.43 -10.96 -18.08
C VAL A 14 -9.06 -11.73 -16.80
N ASN A 15 -10.06 -12.34 -16.14
CA ASN A 15 -9.91 -13.14 -14.92
C ASN A 15 -9.33 -12.32 -13.75
N ILE A 16 -9.71 -11.05 -13.65
CA ILE A 16 -9.35 -10.19 -12.52
C ILE A 16 -10.43 -10.29 -11.45
N LYS A 17 -9.99 -10.50 -10.21
CA LYS A 17 -10.86 -10.52 -9.04
C LYS A 17 -10.12 -9.92 -7.85
N TYR A 18 -10.75 -8.99 -7.14
CA TYR A 18 -10.17 -8.25 -6.01
C TYR A 18 -8.84 -7.56 -6.37
N SER A 19 -8.82 -6.83 -7.49
CA SER A 19 -7.63 -6.14 -7.97
C SER A 19 -7.95 -4.72 -8.43
N GLY A 20 -7.03 -3.80 -8.14
CA GLY A 20 -6.85 -2.55 -8.87
C GLY A 20 -5.80 -2.69 -9.96
N GLY A 21 -5.61 -1.65 -10.77
CA GLY A 21 -4.49 -1.48 -11.67
C GLY A 21 -3.58 -0.36 -11.16
N PHE A 22 -2.29 -0.63 -10.98
CA PHE A 22 -1.32 0.34 -10.48
C PHE A 22 -0.30 0.64 -11.57
N TRP A 23 -0.38 1.83 -12.14
CA TRP A 23 0.47 2.27 -13.24
C TRP A 23 1.93 2.36 -12.86
N TYR A 24 2.81 2.07 -13.83
CA TYR A 24 4.26 2.22 -13.72
C TYR A 24 4.81 2.82 -15.01
N LYS A 25 5.39 4.02 -14.93
CA LYS A 25 6.06 4.77 -16.02
C LYS A 25 5.28 4.92 -17.33
N ASN A 26 3.96 4.85 -17.31
CA ASN A 26 3.15 4.79 -18.52
C ASN A 26 3.51 3.65 -19.51
N GLU A 27 4.30 2.67 -19.07
CA GLU A 27 4.73 1.52 -19.88
C GLU A 27 3.88 0.29 -19.63
N GLY A 28 3.22 0.23 -18.47
CA GLY A 28 2.42 -0.90 -18.03
C GLY A 28 1.80 -0.66 -16.67
N PHE A 29 1.27 -1.73 -16.09
CA PHE A 29 0.67 -1.67 -14.75
C PHE A 29 0.76 -3.01 -14.04
N TYR A 30 0.74 -2.94 -12.73
CA TYR A 30 0.61 -4.10 -11.86
C TYR A 30 -0.86 -4.38 -11.61
N TYR A 31 -1.23 -5.66 -11.57
CA TYR A 31 -2.57 -6.11 -11.23
C TYR A 31 -2.52 -7.46 -10.52
N CYS A 32 -3.58 -7.76 -9.76
CA CYS A 32 -3.68 -9.04 -9.07
C CYS A 32 -4.70 -9.95 -9.76
N SER A 33 -4.37 -11.24 -9.79
CA SER A 33 -5.22 -12.26 -10.35
C SER A 33 -5.06 -13.57 -9.60
N TYR A 34 -5.99 -14.47 -9.80
CA TYR A 34 -5.95 -15.85 -9.30
C TYR A 34 -5.67 -16.81 -10.45
N ASP A 35 -5.16 -17.99 -10.14
CA ASP A 35 -5.07 -19.05 -11.12
C ASP A 35 -6.48 -19.40 -11.62
N LYS A 36 -6.57 -19.77 -12.89
CA LYS A 36 -7.85 -20.14 -13.48
C LYS A 36 -8.47 -21.30 -12.70
N PRO A 37 -9.71 -21.13 -12.19
CA PRO A 37 -10.36 -22.18 -11.41
C PRO A 37 -10.55 -23.45 -12.26
N LYS A 38 -10.41 -24.61 -11.63
CA LYS A 38 -10.58 -25.92 -12.30
C LYS A 38 -12.05 -26.34 -12.38
N GLY A 39 -12.94 -25.62 -11.70
CA GLY A 39 -14.38 -25.87 -11.63
C GLY A 39 -15.22 -24.65 -12.02
N SER A 40 -16.29 -24.38 -11.25
CA SER A 40 -17.16 -23.22 -11.49
C SER A 40 -16.44 -21.91 -11.14
N GLU A 41 -16.33 -20.99 -12.09
CA GLU A 41 -15.70 -19.68 -11.90
C GLU A 41 -16.35 -18.83 -10.79
N LEU A 42 -17.60 -19.10 -10.45
CA LEU A 42 -18.38 -18.37 -9.46
C LEU A 42 -18.29 -18.93 -8.03
N SER A 43 -18.04 -20.23 -7.87
CA SER A 43 -18.14 -20.94 -6.59
C SER A 43 -16.82 -21.50 -6.08
N GLU A 44 -15.77 -21.52 -6.88
CA GLU A 44 -14.49 -22.07 -6.46
C GLU A 44 -13.72 -21.08 -5.56
N LYS A 45 -13.08 -21.62 -4.51
CA LYS A 45 -12.25 -20.82 -3.60
C LYS A 45 -11.07 -20.23 -4.35
N THR A 46 -10.96 -18.93 -4.27
CA THR A 46 -9.78 -18.17 -4.69
C THR A 46 -8.91 -17.98 -3.45
N ASP A 47 -7.95 -18.88 -3.21
CA ASP A 47 -7.13 -18.90 -2.00
C ASP A 47 -5.67 -18.47 -2.20
N GLN A 48 -5.29 -18.18 -3.44
CA GLN A 48 -3.94 -17.72 -3.78
C GLN A 48 -4.01 -16.58 -4.77
N ASN A 49 -3.89 -15.37 -4.28
CA ASN A 49 -3.78 -14.20 -5.12
C ASN A 49 -2.33 -14.00 -5.55
N LYS A 50 -2.11 -13.54 -6.77
CA LYS A 50 -0.80 -13.32 -7.38
C LYS A 50 -0.73 -11.93 -8.00
N LEU A 51 0.42 -11.30 -7.91
CA LEU A 51 0.69 -10.01 -8.54
C LEU A 51 1.42 -10.20 -9.85
N TYR A 52 0.89 -9.63 -10.91
CA TYR A 52 1.45 -9.63 -12.26
C TYR A 52 1.80 -8.21 -12.70
N TYR A 53 2.74 -8.12 -13.63
CA TYR A 53 3.01 -6.90 -14.39
C TYR A 53 2.63 -7.11 -15.83
N HIS A 54 1.74 -6.25 -16.34
CA HIS A 54 1.33 -6.18 -17.72
C HIS A 54 2.03 -5.03 -18.44
N LYS A 55 2.70 -5.31 -19.54
CA LYS A 55 3.28 -4.30 -20.42
C LYS A 55 2.26 -3.91 -21.49
N LEU A 56 2.02 -2.62 -21.66
CA LEU A 56 1.08 -2.13 -22.68
C LEU A 56 1.44 -2.61 -24.09
N GLY A 57 0.42 -2.99 -24.85
CA GLY A 57 0.57 -3.47 -26.21
C GLY A 57 1.05 -4.93 -26.34
N THR A 58 1.06 -5.67 -25.23
CA THR A 58 1.42 -7.10 -25.24
C THR A 58 0.23 -7.98 -24.84
N PRO A 59 0.18 -9.25 -25.27
CA PRO A 59 -0.89 -10.14 -24.82
C PRO A 59 -0.73 -10.50 -23.35
N GLN A 60 -1.85 -10.64 -22.62
CA GLN A 60 -1.86 -11.03 -21.19
C GLN A 60 -1.09 -12.34 -20.91
N SER A 61 -1.00 -13.25 -21.87
CA SER A 61 -0.23 -14.49 -21.74
C SER A 61 1.29 -14.28 -21.58
N SER A 62 1.78 -13.08 -21.88
CA SER A 62 3.19 -12.69 -21.71
C SER A 62 3.45 -11.93 -20.40
N ASP A 63 2.45 -11.78 -19.55
CA ASP A 63 2.57 -11.02 -18.29
C ASP A 63 3.54 -11.69 -17.32
N ILE A 64 4.27 -10.86 -16.62
CA ILE A 64 5.31 -11.30 -15.70
C ILE A 64 4.70 -11.53 -14.31
N LEU A 65 4.83 -12.75 -13.78
CA LEU A 65 4.53 -13.04 -12.40
C LEU A 65 5.56 -12.36 -11.50
N VAL A 66 5.11 -11.42 -10.68
CA VAL A 66 5.97 -10.60 -9.80
C VAL A 66 5.99 -11.14 -8.37
N PHE A 67 4.83 -11.64 -7.89
CA PHE A 67 4.69 -12.13 -6.52
C PHE A 67 3.58 -13.20 -6.42
N GLY A 68 3.69 -14.11 -5.45
CA GLY A 68 2.73 -15.20 -5.23
C GLY A 68 3.11 -16.50 -5.93
N GLY A 69 4.33 -16.57 -6.52
CA GLY A 69 4.84 -17.79 -7.17
C GLY A 69 5.50 -18.80 -6.24
N LYS A 70 5.88 -18.36 -5.03
CA LYS A 70 6.59 -19.20 -4.04
C LYS A 70 5.67 -19.55 -2.87
N PRO A 71 5.93 -20.66 -2.16
CA PRO A 71 5.14 -21.07 -1.00
C PRO A 71 5.00 -19.99 0.07
N GLU A 72 6.08 -19.27 0.39
CA GLU A 72 6.12 -18.21 1.39
C GLU A 72 5.40 -16.93 0.96
N GLU A 73 5.13 -16.78 -0.34
CA GLU A 73 4.40 -15.65 -0.93
C GLU A 73 2.89 -15.90 -1.03
N LYS A 74 2.42 -17.06 -0.57
CA LYS A 74 1.00 -17.41 -0.63
C LYS A 74 0.18 -16.58 0.34
N ASN A 75 -0.79 -15.86 -0.19
CA ASN A 75 -1.75 -15.09 0.57
C ASN A 75 -3.11 -15.15 -0.12
N ARG A 76 -4.18 -15.09 0.68
CA ARG A 76 -5.54 -15.06 0.17
C ARG A 76 -5.82 -13.81 -0.65
N TYR A 77 -5.33 -12.68 -0.17
CA TYR A 77 -5.42 -11.39 -0.85
C TYR A 77 -4.01 -10.82 -0.99
N VAL A 78 -3.71 -10.31 -2.16
CA VAL A 78 -2.46 -9.59 -2.45
C VAL A 78 -2.83 -8.24 -3.06
N GLY A 79 -2.29 -7.17 -2.52
CA GLY A 79 -2.32 -5.85 -3.10
C GLY A 79 -0.91 -5.39 -3.44
N GLY A 80 -0.75 -4.67 -4.53
CA GLY A 80 0.53 -4.06 -4.87
C GLY A 80 0.32 -2.67 -5.42
N TYR A 81 1.14 -1.70 -5.01
CA TYR A 81 1.10 -0.35 -5.54
C TYR A 81 2.52 0.21 -5.69
N VAL A 82 2.66 1.15 -6.59
CA VAL A 82 3.92 1.83 -6.88
C VAL A 82 3.99 3.11 -6.07
N SER A 83 5.16 3.41 -5.49
CA SER A 83 5.38 4.68 -4.79
C SER A 83 5.21 5.88 -5.73
N ASN A 84 4.85 7.06 -5.18
CA ASN A 84 4.58 8.25 -5.98
C ASN A 84 5.77 8.71 -6.85
N ASP A 85 7.00 8.37 -6.46
CA ASP A 85 8.22 8.61 -7.23
C ASP A 85 8.57 7.49 -8.22
N GLU A 86 7.69 6.47 -8.31
CA GLU A 86 7.84 5.27 -9.15
C GLU A 86 9.11 4.44 -8.91
N ASN A 87 9.77 4.63 -7.77
CA ASN A 87 11.01 3.96 -7.45
C ASN A 87 10.82 2.61 -6.75
N TYR A 88 9.66 2.40 -6.12
CA TYR A 88 9.42 1.23 -5.30
C TYR A 88 8.07 0.60 -5.58
N LEU A 89 8.04 -0.72 -5.62
CA LEU A 89 6.82 -1.53 -5.56
C LEU A 89 6.62 -1.99 -4.13
N ILE A 90 5.47 -1.67 -3.56
CA ILE A 90 5.04 -2.07 -2.23
C ILE A 90 3.99 -3.18 -2.41
N ILE A 91 4.15 -4.29 -1.71
CA ILE A 91 3.23 -5.43 -1.77
C ILE A 91 2.72 -5.73 -0.37
N ARG A 92 1.42 -5.88 -0.23
CA ARG A 92 0.75 -6.31 0.98
C ARG A 92 0.04 -7.64 0.75
N GLY A 93 0.20 -8.59 1.67
CA GLY A 93 -0.47 -9.89 1.66
C GLY A 93 -1.33 -10.06 2.89
N GLU A 94 -2.59 -10.49 2.71
CA GLU A 94 -3.59 -10.59 3.76
C GLU A 94 -4.33 -11.93 3.69
N GLU A 95 -4.72 -12.45 4.86
CA GLU A 95 -5.58 -13.64 4.97
C GLU A 95 -7.00 -13.28 5.38
N THR A 96 -7.15 -12.16 6.11
CA THR A 96 -8.41 -11.66 6.66
C THR A 96 -8.54 -10.17 6.43
N THR A 97 -9.51 -9.54 7.08
CA THR A 97 -9.74 -8.07 7.00
C THR A 97 -8.81 -7.26 7.89
N SER A 98 -7.98 -7.89 8.70
CA SER A 98 -7.03 -7.24 9.60
C SER A 98 -5.71 -7.98 9.63
N GLY A 99 -4.63 -7.23 9.85
CA GLY A 99 -3.27 -7.72 9.82
C GLY A 99 -2.79 -8.04 8.41
N GLY A 100 -1.50 -7.84 8.15
CA GLY A 100 -0.94 -8.15 6.85
C GLY A 100 0.57 -8.16 6.82
N LYS A 101 1.09 -9.03 5.96
CA LYS A 101 2.50 -9.07 5.59
C LYS A 101 2.82 -7.92 4.65
N LEU A 102 4.07 -7.47 4.65
CA LEU A 102 4.50 -6.33 3.87
C LEU A 102 5.87 -6.56 3.24
N TRP A 103 5.96 -6.28 1.96
CA TRP A 103 7.21 -6.36 1.19
C TRP A 103 7.44 -5.09 0.40
N ILE A 104 8.71 -4.85 0.04
CA ILE A 104 9.13 -3.76 -0.84
C ILE A 104 10.18 -4.22 -1.83
N LYS A 105 10.12 -3.69 -3.05
CA LYS A 105 11.12 -3.92 -4.10
C LYS A 105 11.57 -2.60 -4.72
N ASP A 106 12.89 -2.41 -4.88
CA ASP A 106 13.47 -1.26 -5.60
C ASP A 106 13.33 -1.48 -7.11
N LEU A 107 12.46 -0.71 -7.77
CA LEU A 107 12.20 -0.79 -9.20
C LEU A 107 13.28 -0.14 -10.08
N ARG A 108 14.16 0.66 -9.49
CA ARG A 108 15.31 1.27 -10.21
C ARG A 108 16.34 0.22 -10.62
N LYS A 109 16.32 -0.95 -9.96
CA LYS A 109 17.25 -2.04 -10.18
C LYS A 109 16.47 -3.27 -10.64
N PRO A 110 16.58 -3.71 -11.91
CA PRO A 110 15.79 -4.83 -12.44
C PRO A 110 15.87 -6.10 -11.60
N ASN A 111 17.06 -6.40 -11.03
CA ASN A 111 17.32 -7.60 -10.23
C ASN A 111 17.33 -7.34 -8.71
N ALA A 112 16.74 -6.22 -8.24
CA ALA A 112 16.65 -5.99 -6.81
C ALA A 112 15.85 -7.11 -6.13
N PRO A 113 16.31 -7.61 -4.99
CA PRO A 113 15.55 -8.59 -4.23
C PRO A 113 14.27 -7.97 -3.67
N MET A 114 13.26 -8.80 -3.47
CA MET A 114 12.12 -8.46 -2.64
C MET A 114 12.58 -8.45 -1.18
N ILE A 115 12.36 -7.35 -0.49
CA ILE A 115 12.69 -7.20 0.95
C ILE A 115 11.40 -7.41 1.73
N THR A 116 11.39 -8.38 2.64
CA THR A 116 10.30 -8.58 3.59
C THR A 116 10.43 -7.57 4.73
N ILE A 117 9.41 -6.77 4.93
CA ILE A 117 9.32 -5.79 6.04
C ILE A 117 8.62 -6.44 7.23
N LEU A 118 7.47 -7.06 7.00
CA LEU A 118 6.69 -7.82 7.97
C LEU A 118 6.33 -9.19 7.39
N ASP A 119 6.55 -10.25 8.15
CA ASP A 119 6.24 -11.64 7.78
C ASP A 119 5.22 -12.29 8.73
N ASN A 120 4.32 -11.51 9.27
CA ASN A 120 3.23 -11.98 10.11
C ASN A 120 1.97 -11.13 9.88
N TYR A 121 0.86 -11.51 10.50
CA TYR A 121 -0.42 -10.83 10.39
C TYR A 121 -0.80 -10.10 11.70
N ASP A 122 0.18 -9.78 12.56
CA ASP A 122 -0.06 -9.26 13.90
C ASP A 122 -0.43 -7.76 13.90
N SER A 123 -0.31 -7.09 12.76
CA SER A 123 -0.57 -5.66 12.67
C SER A 123 -1.11 -5.21 11.32
N ASP A 124 -1.85 -4.12 11.36
CA ASP A 124 -2.15 -3.31 10.19
C ASP A 124 -1.04 -2.27 10.01
N THR A 125 -0.20 -2.52 9.02
CA THR A 125 0.94 -1.65 8.70
C THR A 125 0.90 -1.28 7.23
N PHE A 126 1.00 0.02 6.96
CA PHE A 126 0.96 0.58 5.61
C PHE A 126 2.14 1.52 5.41
N VAL A 127 2.72 1.52 4.21
CA VAL A 127 3.69 2.54 3.84
C VAL A 127 2.94 3.85 3.61
N LEU A 128 3.21 4.84 4.45
CA LEU A 128 2.60 6.16 4.38
C LEU A 128 3.30 7.04 3.35
N ALA A 129 4.64 6.98 3.30
CA ALA A 129 5.46 7.72 2.35
C ALA A 129 6.86 7.13 2.24
N ILE A 130 7.54 7.43 1.12
CA ILE A 130 8.98 7.23 0.95
C ILE A 130 9.55 8.58 0.53
N LYS A 131 10.60 9.06 1.24
CA LYS A 131 11.27 10.32 0.95
C LYS A 131 12.78 10.16 1.12
N GLY A 132 13.50 10.23 0.01
CA GLY A 132 14.93 9.95 -0.01
C GLY A 132 15.24 8.53 0.51
N ASP A 133 16.07 8.44 1.53
CA ASP A 133 16.44 7.17 2.16
C ASP A 133 15.51 6.78 3.33
N LYS A 134 14.44 7.53 3.59
CA LYS A 134 13.50 7.28 4.69
C LYS A 134 12.20 6.66 4.17
N ILE A 135 11.72 5.65 4.88
CA ILE A 135 10.39 5.05 4.70
C ILE A 135 9.57 5.29 5.97
N TYR A 136 8.34 5.73 5.79
CA TYR A 136 7.40 6.09 6.85
C TYR A 136 6.24 5.11 6.83
N PHE A 137 5.89 4.60 8.01
CA PHE A 137 4.78 3.66 8.16
C PHE A 137 3.74 4.21 9.12
N GLN A 138 2.48 4.01 8.79
CA GLN A 138 1.40 3.94 9.76
C GLN A 138 1.31 2.49 10.24
N THR A 139 1.23 2.28 11.55
CA THR A 139 1.16 0.93 12.12
C THR A 139 0.42 0.91 13.45
N ASN A 140 -0.28 -0.19 13.72
CA ASN A 140 -0.82 -0.52 15.04
C ASN A 140 0.03 -1.57 15.78
N LEU A 141 1.20 -1.94 15.26
CA LEU A 141 2.12 -2.87 15.92
C LEU A 141 2.58 -2.30 17.27
N ASN A 142 2.19 -2.95 18.37
CA ASN A 142 2.41 -2.48 19.75
C ASN A 142 1.87 -1.06 20.03
N ALA A 143 0.83 -0.65 19.29
CA ALA A 143 0.20 0.66 19.39
C ALA A 143 -1.25 0.57 18.86
N PRO A 144 -2.20 0.00 19.62
CA PRO A 144 -3.56 -0.30 19.16
C PRO A 144 -4.31 0.89 18.57
N ASN A 145 -4.03 2.12 19.02
CA ASN A 145 -4.61 3.33 18.45
C ASN A 145 -3.83 3.88 17.24
N GLY A 146 -2.76 3.21 16.85
CA GLY A 146 -1.91 3.61 15.73
C GLY A 146 -0.86 4.66 16.07
N ARG A 147 0.26 4.56 15.37
CA ARG A 147 1.39 5.51 15.41
C ARG A 147 2.01 5.64 14.03
N ILE A 148 2.84 6.65 13.84
CA ILE A 148 3.70 6.76 12.67
C ILE A 148 5.13 6.50 13.09
N VAL A 149 5.78 5.60 12.36
CA VAL A 149 7.19 5.27 12.54
C VAL A 149 7.98 5.57 11.28
N VAL A 150 9.28 5.77 11.43
CA VAL A 150 10.22 6.00 10.33
C VAL A 150 11.41 5.06 10.44
N ALA A 151 11.91 4.59 9.31
CA ALA A 151 13.13 3.79 9.21
C ALA A 151 13.97 4.22 8.00
N ASP A 152 15.24 3.79 7.96
CA ASP A 152 16.04 3.79 6.75
C ASP A 152 15.48 2.74 5.79
N ILE A 153 15.29 3.10 4.51
CA ILE A 153 14.74 2.20 3.51
C ILE A 153 15.61 0.96 3.24
N LYS A 154 16.89 1.01 3.61
CA LYS A 154 17.81 -0.13 3.56
C LYS A 154 17.66 -1.07 4.75
N LYS A 155 16.97 -0.62 5.81
CA LYS A 155 16.69 -1.37 7.05
C LYS A 155 15.24 -1.13 7.47
N PRO A 156 14.25 -1.56 6.66
CA PRO A 156 12.86 -1.14 6.84
C PRO A 156 12.10 -2.00 7.87
N THR A 157 12.73 -3.00 8.50
CA THR A 157 12.08 -3.94 9.40
C THR A 157 11.84 -3.35 10.80
N PRO A 158 10.85 -3.86 11.59
CA PRO A 158 10.38 -3.25 12.83
C PRO A 158 11.43 -2.93 13.88
N GLN A 159 12.50 -3.74 14.00
CA GLN A 159 13.58 -3.51 14.96
C GLN A 159 14.36 -2.19 14.72
N TYR A 160 14.21 -1.58 13.54
CA TYR A 160 14.86 -0.31 13.19
C TYR A 160 13.88 0.88 13.17
N TRP A 161 12.61 0.63 13.48
CA TRP A 161 11.61 1.69 13.48
C TRP A 161 11.83 2.65 14.64
N LYS A 162 11.66 3.93 14.36
CA LYS A 162 11.66 5.00 15.35
C LYS A 162 10.32 5.71 15.29
N ASP A 163 9.75 5.99 16.45
CA ASP A 163 8.53 6.78 16.51
C ASP A 163 8.77 8.18 15.94
N LEU A 164 7.93 8.55 14.99
CA LEU A 164 7.85 9.90 14.42
C LEU A 164 6.68 10.66 15.07
N ILE A 165 5.50 10.05 15.10
CA ILE A 165 4.32 10.51 15.81
C ILE A 165 3.86 9.33 16.67
N PRO A 166 4.08 9.41 18.01
CA PRO A 166 3.75 8.31 18.91
C PRO A 166 2.24 8.11 19.03
N GLU A 167 1.86 6.94 19.51
CA GLU A 167 0.48 6.62 19.84
C GLU A 167 -0.09 7.59 20.87
N THR A 168 -1.37 7.86 20.78
CA THR A 168 -2.15 8.63 21.74
C THR A 168 -3.37 7.82 22.23
N GLU A 169 -4.17 8.39 23.13
CA GLU A 169 -5.45 7.80 23.54
C GLU A 169 -6.49 7.72 22.40
N ASN A 170 -6.27 8.46 21.31
CA ASN A 170 -7.21 8.55 20.18
C ASN A 170 -6.66 7.80 18.97
N VAL A 171 -7.54 7.15 18.23
CA VAL A 171 -7.17 6.41 17.01
C VAL A 171 -6.65 7.37 15.94
N LEU A 172 -5.49 7.03 15.38
CA LEU A 172 -4.80 7.81 14.37
C LEU A 172 -5.11 7.29 12.96
N THR A 173 -5.57 8.18 12.09
CA THR A 173 -5.69 7.95 10.64
C THR A 173 -4.92 9.04 9.88
N PRO A 174 -3.65 8.83 9.52
CA PRO A 174 -2.85 9.87 8.89
C PRO A 174 -3.06 9.92 7.38
N VAL A 175 -2.84 11.12 6.83
CA VAL A 175 -2.80 11.37 5.39
C VAL A 175 -1.58 12.22 5.05
N VAL A 176 -0.96 11.96 3.91
CA VAL A 176 0.12 12.81 3.38
C VAL A 176 -0.46 13.91 2.50
N ALA A 177 -0.15 15.15 2.83
CA ALA A 177 -0.53 16.33 2.05
C ALA A 177 0.72 17.14 1.67
N GLY A 178 1.25 16.90 0.48
CA GLY A 178 2.47 17.53 -0.03
C GLY A 178 3.69 17.25 0.86
N LYS A 179 4.19 18.27 1.54
CA LYS A 179 5.34 18.17 2.44
C LYS A 179 4.97 17.96 3.91
N TYR A 180 3.71 17.64 4.20
CA TYR A 180 3.21 17.50 5.54
C TYR A 180 2.49 16.16 5.76
N ILE A 181 2.43 15.76 7.01
CA ILE A 181 1.58 14.69 7.52
C ILE A 181 0.43 15.36 8.26
N LEU A 182 -0.80 15.05 7.85
CA LEU A 182 -2.01 15.39 8.58
C LEU A 182 -2.39 14.20 9.45
N ALA A 183 -2.17 14.30 10.74
CA ALA A 183 -2.57 13.30 11.72
C ALA A 183 -4.02 13.58 12.14
N HIS A 184 -4.94 12.78 11.61
CA HIS A 184 -6.35 12.82 11.97
C HIS A 184 -6.59 11.88 13.15
N TYR A 185 -7.17 12.42 14.20
CA TYR A 185 -7.59 11.68 15.38
C TYR A 185 -9.11 11.78 15.55
N MET A 186 -9.70 10.71 16.05
CA MET A 186 -11.11 10.70 16.43
C MET A 186 -11.22 10.73 17.95
N LYS A 187 -11.84 11.79 18.51
CA LYS A 187 -12.11 11.94 19.93
C LYS A 187 -13.59 12.24 20.13
N ASP A 188 -14.30 11.36 20.87
CA ASP A 188 -15.74 11.53 21.18
C ASP A 188 -16.58 11.87 19.94
N ALA A 189 -16.35 11.14 18.82
CA ALA A 189 -16.97 11.36 17.51
C ALA A 189 -16.67 12.75 16.89
N ILE A 190 -15.65 13.46 17.36
CA ILE A 190 -15.19 14.72 16.80
C ILE A 190 -13.79 14.51 16.19
N SER A 191 -13.61 14.99 14.97
CA SER A 191 -12.29 14.97 14.31
C SER A 191 -11.38 16.05 14.85
N LEU A 192 -10.15 15.65 15.17
CA LEU A 192 -9.03 16.54 15.48
C LEU A 192 -7.96 16.30 14.42
N VAL A 193 -7.51 17.36 13.76
CA VAL A 193 -6.48 17.24 12.72
C VAL A 193 -5.26 18.07 13.13
N LYS A 194 -4.10 17.39 13.19
CA LYS A 194 -2.82 18.01 13.51
C LYS A 194 -1.88 17.92 12.33
N GLN A 195 -1.18 18.98 12.02
CA GLN A 195 -0.20 19.07 10.95
C GLN A 195 1.21 18.89 11.51
N TYR A 196 1.97 17.97 10.89
CA TYR A 196 3.37 17.71 11.20
C TYR A 196 4.22 17.79 9.92
N ASP A 197 5.50 18.09 10.06
CA ASP A 197 6.47 17.84 9.02
C ASP A 197 6.99 16.39 9.03
N PHE A 198 7.83 16.03 8.06
CA PHE A 198 8.42 14.70 7.96
C PHE A 198 9.59 14.44 8.94
N ASP A 199 9.93 15.39 9.78
CA ASP A 199 10.83 15.19 10.93
C ASP A 199 10.05 15.00 12.25
N GLY A 200 8.71 14.94 12.16
CA GLY A 200 7.81 14.74 13.31
C GLY A 200 7.54 16.00 14.12
N LYS A 201 7.97 17.17 13.62
CA LYS A 201 7.72 18.43 14.29
C LYS A 201 6.26 18.85 14.10
N PHE A 202 5.56 19.07 15.22
CA PHE A 202 4.23 19.67 15.20
C PHE A 202 4.29 21.09 14.63
N ILE A 203 3.39 21.40 13.70
CA ILE A 203 3.29 22.71 13.06
C ILE A 203 2.09 23.48 13.63
N ARG A 204 0.90 22.87 13.59
CA ARG A 204 -0.33 23.50 14.06
C ARG A 204 -1.50 22.51 14.15
N ASP A 205 -2.53 22.87 14.86
CA ASP A 205 -3.86 22.26 14.72
C ASP A 205 -4.54 22.84 13.47
N ILE A 206 -5.24 21.99 12.73
CA ILE A 206 -6.08 22.43 11.61
C ILE A 206 -7.46 22.75 12.17
N LYS A 207 -7.84 24.01 12.14
CA LYS A 207 -9.16 24.44 12.59
C LYS A 207 -10.21 23.96 11.58
N LEU A 208 -11.13 23.14 12.06
CA LEU A 208 -12.29 22.69 11.29
C LEU A 208 -13.42 23.72 11.37
N PRO A 209 -14.30 23.80 10.34
CA PRO A 209 -15.34 24.80 10.26
C PRO A 209 -16.44 24.63 11.31
N ALA A 210 -16.66 23.40 11.78
CA ALA A 210 -17.65 23.04 12.80
C ALA A 210 -17.19 21.80 13.59
N LEU A 211 -17.89 21.52 14.70
CA LEU A 211 -17.76 20.24 15.42
C LEU A 211 -18.38 19.12 14.55
N GLY A 212 -17.68 17.99 14.44
CA GLY A 212 -18.14 16.84 13.67
C GLY A 212 -16.97 16.01 13.14
N THR A 213 -17.27 15.17 12.19
CA THR A 213 -16.30 14.28 11.53
C THR A 213 -15.89 14.83 10.18
N VAL A 214 -14.60 14.63 9.82
CA VAL A 214 -14.07 14.92 8.48
C VAL A 214 -13.39 13.68 7.94
N THR A 215 -13.42 13.52 6.63
CA THR A 215 -12.60 12.55 5.91
C THR A 215 -11.45 13.31 5.25
N LEU A 216 -10.24 12.81 5.41
CA LEU A 216 -9.05 13.34 4.73
C LEU A 216 -8.71 12.41 3.56
N GLU A 217 -8.48 12.99 2.39
CA GLU A 217 -8.05 12.28 1.19
C GLU A 217 -6.73 12.88 0.69
N SER A 218 -5.88 12.05 0.06
CA SER A 218 -4.57 12.44 -0.51
C SER A 218 -4.59 12.46 -2.02
#